data_e2b5083b04aac324d6ffdfe4b922447a
#
_entry.id   e2b5083b04aac324d6ffdfe4b922447a
#
_cell.length_a   1.000
_cell.length_b   1.000
_cell.length_c   1.000
_cell.angle_alpha   90.00
_cell.angle_beta   90.00
_cell.angle_gamma   90.00
#
_symmetry.space_group_name_H-M   'P 1'
#
loop_
_entity.id
_entity.type
_entity.pdbx_description
1 polymer ?
#
loop_
_entity_poly.entity_id
_entity_poly.type
_entity_poly.pdbx_seq_one_letter_code
_entity_poly.pdbx_strand_id
1 'polypeptide(L)'
;APSPRDVDPQREACAAEVAAAYARESPTPTATRRYAITAAPAEVQQFDGRLLKVWAYDERVPGPILRVRLGEELEVKLTNRLPQPTTIHWHGVRVPNAMDGVPGVTQEPIAPGASYTYRFVPKDAGTFWFHPHVRGAEQIERGLYGVLIVDDREPLPYSRDEVWVLDDWRLGPDGQVDPRFVTRHDLAHDGRWGQAITVNGDAAKEMVVRPGERIRLRLVNPSNG
;
A
#
# COMPACT_ATOMS: atom_id res chain seq x y z
N ALA A 1 -34.48 -1.90 -6.13
CA ALA A 1 -33.53 -1.97 -5.01
C ALA A 1 -33.15 -3.44 -4.84
N PRO A 2 -31.84 -3.81 -4.80
CA PRO A 2 -31.48 -5.17 -4.45
C PRO A 2 -31.89 -5.43 -3.01
N SER A 3 -32.52 -6.57 -2.77
CA SER A 3 -32.85 -7.14 -1.47
C SER A 3 -31.59 -7.14 -0.57
N PRO A 4 -31.71 -6.95 0.75
CA PRO A 4 -30.61 -7.25 1.66
C PRO A 4 -30.16 -8.68 1.35
N ARG A 5 -28.88 -8.88 1.03
CA ARG A 5 -28.37 -10.23 0.77
C ARG A 5 -28.60 -11.03 2.02
N ASP A 6 -29.34 -12.13 1.91
CA ASP A 6 -29.43 -13.12 2.98
C ASP A 6 -28.01 -13.52 3.32
N VAL A 7 -27.53 -13.07 4.46
CA VAL A 7 -26.19 -13.40 4.92
C VAL A 7 -26.24 -14.86 5.35
N ASP A 8 -25.46 -15.69 4.69
CA ASP A 8 -25.37 -17.12 5.01
C ASP A 8 -24.88 -17.28 6.46
N PRO A 9 -25.70 -17.86 7.38
CA PRO A 9 -25.33 -18.03 8.79
C PRO A 9 -24.04 -18.82 8.99
N GLN A 10 -23.72 -19.75 8.08
CA GLN A 10 -22.48 -20.52 8.15
C GLN A 10 -21.27 -19.64 7.83
N ARG A 11 -21.43 -18.69 6.93
CA ARG A 11 -20.39 -17.71 6.57
C ARG A 11 -20.10 -16.74 7.71
N GLU A 12 -21.15 -16.26 8.40
CA GLU A 12 -21.00 -15.42 9.59
C GLU A 12 -20.31 -16.19 10.73
N ALA A 13 -20.72 -17.43 10.99
CA ALA A 13 -20.10 -18.27 12.01
C ALA A 13 -18.61 -18.51 11.71
N CYS A 14 -18.27 -18.83 10.47
CA CYS A 14 -16.88 -19.03 10.05
C CYS A 14 -16.05 -17.73 10.20
N ALA A 15 -16.60 -16.59 9.81
CA ALA A 15 -15.94 -15.30 9.98
C ALA A 15 -15.69 -14.96 11.46
N ALA A 16 -16.66 -15.27 12.34
CA ALA A 16 -16.52 -15.07 13.77
C ALA A 16 -15.46 -15.99 14.39
N GLU A 17 -15.38 -17.24 13.95
CA GLU A 17 -14.34 -18.19 14.40
C GLU A 17 -12.94 -17.74 13.97
N VAL A 18 -12.77 -17.30 12.73
CA VAL A 18 -11.50 -16.77 12.22
C VAL A 18 -11.09 -15.52 12.99
N ALA A 19 -12.01 -14.59 13.24
CA ALA A 19 -11.75 -13.39 14.02
C ALA A 19 -11.35 -13.73 15.47
N ALA A 20 -12.04 -14.70 16.10
CA ALA A 20 -11.73 -15.16 17.44
C ALA A 20 -10.36 -15.88 17.50
N ALA A 21 -10.01 -16.68 16.49
CA ALA A 21 -8.71 -17.29 16.38
C ALA A 21 -7.59 -16.25 16.24
N TYR A 22 -7.77 -15.26 15.37
CA TYR A 22 -6.84 -14.15 15.23
C TYR A 22 -6.63 -13.40 16.56
N ALA A 23 -7.73 -13.09 17.26
CA ALA A 23 -7.67 -12.37 18.53
C ALA A 23 -6.93 -13.18 19.63
N ARG A 24 -7.14 -14.50 19.69
CA ARG A 24 -6.41 -15.38 20.62
C ARG A 24 -4.91 -15.44 20.37
N GLU A 25 -4.51 -15.38 19.09
CA GLU A 25 -3.12 -15.40 18.67
C GLU A 25 -2.44 -14.02 18.72
N SER A 26 -3.21 -12.95 18.85
CA SER A 26 -2.68 -11.59 18.88
C SER A 26 -2.28 -11.23 20.31
N PRO A 27 -1.02 -10.90 20.55
CA PRO A 27 -0.58 -10.44 21.87
C PRO A 27 -1.24 -9.10 22.20
N THR A 28 -1.39 -8.78 23.48
CA THR A 28 -1.73 -7.44 23.90
C THR A 28 -0.67 -6.46 23.38
N PRO A 29 -1.05 -5.42 22.66
CA PRO A 29 -0.08 -4.49 22.10
C PRO A 29 0.69 -3.75 23.17
N THR A 30 2.00 -3.60 23.00
CA THR A 30 2.88 -2.87 23.93
C THR A 30 2.78 -1.36 23.79
N ALA A 31 2.39 -0.90 22.59
CA ALA A 31 2.18 0.51 22.25
C ALA A 31 1.32 0.60 20.98
N THR A 32 0.83 1.79 20.65
CA THR A 32 0.11 2.04 19.38
C THR A 32 0.87 3.09 18.56
N ARG A 33 1.19 2.75 17.32
CA ARG A 33 1.72 3.67 16.31
C ARG A 33 0.57 4.21 15.47
N ARG A 34 0.37 5.53 15.50
CA ARG A 34 -0.75 6.20 14.82
C ARG A 34 -0.25 6.99 13.62
N TYR A 35 -0.94 6.79 12.50
CA TYR A 35 -0.73 7.54 11.27
C TYR A 35 -2.07 8.06 10.75
N ALA A 36 -2.03 9.24 10.14
CA ALA A 36 -3.15 9.77 9.38
C ALA A 36 -2.63 10.04 7.97
N ILE A 37 -3.24 9.41 6.96
CA ILE A 37 -2.87 9.56 5.55
C ILE A 37 -4.08 10.01 4.75
N THR A 38 -3.82 10.79 3.70
CA THR A 38 -4.84 11.28 2.79
C THR A 38 -4.55 10.78 1.38
N ALA A 39 -5.52 10.11 0.77
CA ALA A 39 -5.48 9.78 -0.65
C ALA A 39 -6.15 10.92 -1.43
N ALA A 40 -5.43 11.57 -2.33
CA ALA A 40 -5.92 12.72 -3.10
C ALA A 40 -5.26 12.81 -4.49
N PRO A 41 -5.90 13.50 -5.47
CA PRO A 41 -5.19 13.97 -6.65
C PRO A 41 -4.06 14.92 -6.24
N ALA A 42 -2.91 14.78 -6.89
CA ALA A 42 -1.72 15.58 -6.63
C ALA A 42 -0.94 15.84 -7.93
N GLU A 43 -0.02 16.77 -7.88
CA GLU A 43 1.02 16.95 -8.90
C GLU A 43 2.37 16.69 -8.24
N VAL A 44 3.13 15.75 -8.77
CA VAL A 44 4.45 15.39 -8.25
C VAL A 44 5.52 15.62 -9.30
N GLN A 45 6.66 16.13 -8.87
CA GLN A 45 7.83 16.24 -9.74
C GLN A 45 8.48 14.86 -9.88
N GLN A 46 8.59 14.40 -11.11
CA GLN A 46 9.23 13.12 -11.43
C GLN A 46 10.61 13.33 -12.08
N PHE A 47 11.28 12.24 -12.31
CA PHE A 47 12.64 11.99 -12.74
C PHE A 47 13.24 12.92 -13.82
N ASP A 48 12.44 13.59 -14.63
CA ASP A 48 12.90 14.51 -15.70
C ASP A 48 12.54 15.98 -15.44
N GLY A 49 12.09 16.27 -14.21
CA GLY A 49 11.68 17.59 -13.78
C GLY A 49 10.24 17.98 -14.19
N ARG A 50 9.53 17.11 -14.89
CA ARG A 50 8.12 17.35 -15.25
C ARG A 50 7.21 17.10 -14.07
N LEU A 51 6.07 17.80 -14.07
CA LEU A 51 4.98 17.54 -13.15
C LEU A 51 4.05 16.47 -13.72
N LEU A 52 3.88 15.37 -13.01
CA LEU A 52 2.88 14.35 -13.30
C LEU A 52 1.65 14.56 -12.44
N LYS A 53 0.48 14.51 -13.07
CA LYS A 53 -0.81 14.43 -12.41
C LYS A 53 -1.05 13.00 -11.96
N VAL A 54 -1.04 12.80 -10.66
CA VAL A 54 -1.13 11.48 -10.01
C VAL A 54 -2.26 11.45 -8.99
N TRP A 55 -2.49 10.29 -8.42
CA TRP A 55 -3.16 10.16 -7.13
C TRP A 55 -2.14 9.70 -6.11
N ALA A 56 -2.08 10.35 -4.99
CA ALA A 56 -1.00 10.15 -4.05
C ALA A 56 -1.50 10.01 -2.61
N TYR A 57 -0.76 9.29 -1.80
CA TYR A 57 -0.87 9.37 -0.35
C TYR A 57 0.02 10.52 0.13
N ASP A 58 -0.61 11.50 0.83
CA ASP A 58 0.08 12.67 1.38
C ASP A 58 0.94 13.42 0.36
N GLU A 59 0.36 13.64 -0.84
CA GLU A 59 0.91 14.47 -1.94
C GLU A 59 2.27 14.00 -2.48
N ARG A 60 2.64 12.74 -2.29
CA ARG A 60 3.91 12.18 -2.75
C ARG A 60 3.78 10.77 -3.32
N VAL A 61 4.67 10.44 -4.25
CA VAL A 61 4.85 9.11 -4.84
C VAL A 61 6.36 8.79 -4.85
N PRO A 62 6.78 7.68 -4.26
CA PRO A 62 6.00 6.75 -3.44
C PRO A 62 5.36 7.43 -2.23
N GLY A 63 4.23 6.87 -1.78
CA GLY A 63 3.56 7.29 -0.55
C GLY A 63 4.43 7.10 0.71
N PRO A 64 3.89 7.32 1.90
CA PRO A 64 4.68 7.29 3.14
C PRO A 64 5.24 5.89 3.44
N ILE A 65 6.38 5.87 4.13
CA ILE A 65 6.87 4.68 4.82
C ILE A 65 6.27 4.69 6.23
N LEU A 66 5.39 3.72 6.50
CA LEU A 66 4.86 3.49 7.84
C LEU A 66 5.79 2.51 8.57
N ARG A 67 6.12 2.80 9.83
CA ARG A 67 6.96 1.91 10.64
C ARG A 67 6.26 1.57 11.94
N VAL A 68 6.27 0.28 12.27
CA VAL A 68 5.77 -0.25 13.52
C VAL A 68 6.72 -1.36 14.00
N ARG A 69 6.89 -1.54 15.28
CA ARG A 69 7.69 -2.64 15.81
C ARG A 69 6.81 -3.86 16.07
N LEU A 70 7.36 -5.04 15.88
CA LEU A 70 6.67 -6.30 16.19
C LEU A 70 6.17 -6.31 17.64
N GLY A 71 4.85 -6.48 17.83
CA GLY A 71 4.15 -6.39 19.11
C GLY A 71 3.54 -5.02 19.42
N GLU A 72 3.79 -3.98 18.63
CA GLU A 72 3.03 -2.74 18.67
C GLU A 72 1.78 -2.84 17.78
N GLU A 73 0.74 -2.10 18.11
CA GLU A 73 -0.44 -1.91 17.25
C GLU A 73 -0.17 -0.83 16.21
N LEU A 74 -0.50 -1.11 14.96
CA LEU A 74 -0.59 -0.10 13.90
C LEU A 74 -2.02 0.41 13.80
N GLU A 75 -2.19 1.74 13.89
CA GLU A 75 -3.45 2.42 13.64
C GLU A 75 -3.24 3.42 12.49
N VAL A 76 -3.97 3.24 11.39
CA VAL A 76 -3.89 4.12 10.22
C VAL A 76 -5.28 4.64 9.87
N LYS A 77 -5.46 5.97 10.00
CA LYS A 77 -6.66 6.64 9.51
C LYS A 77 -6.44 7.10 8.07
N LEU A 78 -7.15 6.49 7.13
CA LEU A 78 -7.20 6.95 5.74
C LEU A 78 -8.35 7.92 5.55
N THR A 79 -8.07 9.08 4.97
CA THR A 79 -9.09 10.03 4.46
C THR A 79 -9.08 9.98 2.94
N ASN A 80 -10.23 9.68 2.34
CA ASN A 80 -10.38 9.62 0.89
C ASN A 80 -10.81 10.99 0.33
N ARG A 81 -9.92 11.66 -0.38
CA ARG A 81 -10.19 12.88 -1.17
C ARG A 81 -10.11 12.65 -2.68
N LEU A 82 -10.11 11.38 -3.08
CA LEU A 82 -10.19 11.02 -4.51
C LEU A 82 -11.60 11.24 -5.05
N PRO A 83 -11.76 11.35 -6.39
CA PRO A 83 -13.07 11.44 -7.04
C PRO A 83 -13.83 10.10 -7.06
N GLN A 84 -13.25 9.02 -6.58
CA GLN A 84 -13.83 7.67 -6.53
C GLN A 84 -13.55 6.97 -5.21
N PRO A 85 -14.31 5.89 -4.89
CA PRO A 85 -14.04 5.09 -3.69
C PRO A 85 -12.66 4.45 -3.70
N THR A 86 -12.11 4.19 -2.50
CA THR A 86 -10.82 3.53 -2.32
C THR A 86 -10.81 2.65 -1.07
N THR A 87 -9.74 1.88 -0.88
CA THR A 87 -9.42 1.13 0.36
C THR A 87 -7.92 1.13 0.56
N ILE A 88 -7.44 0.55 1.68
CA ILE A 88 -6.06 0.09 1.81
C ILE A 88 -6.07 -1.42 2.05
N HIS A 89 -5.38 -2.15 1.19
CA HIS A 89 -4.96 -3.52 1.40
C HIS A 89 -3.50 -3.55 1.87
N TRP A 90 -3.21 -4.40 2.86
CA TRP A 90 -1.89 -4.57 3.47
C TRP A 90 -1.21 -5.80 2.88
N HIS A 91 -0.54 -5.60 1.76
CA HIS A 91 -0.01 -6.68 0.95
C HIS A 91 1.05 -7.49 1.70
N GLY A 92 0.78 -8.80 1.84
CA GLY A 92 1.65 -9.75 2.51
C GLY A 92 1.56 -9.75 4.04
N VAL A 93 0.75 -8.90 4.64
CA VAL A 93 0.58 -8.82 6.09
C VAL A 93 -0.57 -9.70 6.56
N ARG A 94 -0.35 -10.50 7.60
CA ARG A 94 -1.43 -11.23 8.27
C ARG A 94 -2.23 -10.29 9.14
N VAL A 95 -3.41 -9.89 8.67
CA VAL A 95 -4.31 -8.95 9.35
C VAL A 95 -5.64 -9.62 9.73
N PRO A 96 -6.41 -9.05 10.69
CA PRO A 96 -7.82 -9.43 10.88
C PRO A 96 -8.59 -9.21 9.58
N ASN A 97 -9.52 -10.10 9.25
CA ASN A 97 -10.30 -10.01 8.00
C ASN A 97 -10.92 -8.62 7.78
N ALA A 98 -11.49 -8.01 8.83
CA ALA A 98 -12.09 -6.68 8.74
C ALA A 98 -11.10 -5.54 8.42
N MET A 99 -9.79 -5.80 8.47
CA MET A 99 -8.72 -4.83 8.20
C MET A 99 -7.99 -5.08 6.87
N ASP A 100 -8.43 -6.08 6.09
CA ASP A 100 -7.74 -6.50 4.85
C ASP A 100 -7.99 -5.57 3.66
N GLY A 101 -9.01 -4.72 3.71
CA GLY A 101 -9.24 -3.69 2.70
C GLY A 101 -9.81 -4.19 1.36
N VAL A 102 -10.36 -5.40 1.30
CA VAL A 102 -10.95 -5.96 0.08
C VAL A 102 -12.42 -5.55 -0.05
N PRO A 103 -12.77 -4.71 -1.05
CA PRO A 103 -14.11 -4.13 -1.17
C PRO A 103 -15.18 -5.20 -1.41
N GLY A 104 -16.29 -5.07 -0.67
CA GLY A 104 -17.44 -5.98 -0.76
C GLY A 104 -17.18 -7.38 -0.18
N VAL A 105 -16.00 -7.63 0.38
CA VAL A 105 -15.62 -8.89 1.05
C VAL A 105 -15.28 -8.63 2.53
N THR A 106 -14.33 -7.74 2.81
CA THR A 106 -13.87 -7.46 4.16
C THR A 106 -14.38 -6.12 4.69
N GLN A 107 -14.68 -5.19 3.80
CA GLN A 107 -15.24 -3.87 4.12
C GLN A 107 -15.97 -3.28 2.91
N GLU A 108 -16.82 -2.27 3.16
CA GLU A 108 -17.30 -1.40 2.09
C GLU A 108 -16.20 -0.43 1.65
N PRO A 109 -16.16 -0.06 0.36
CA PRO A 109 -15.24 0.95 -0.13
C PRO A 109 -15.43 2.30 0.58
N ILE A 110 -14.34 2.99 0.88
CA ILE A 110 -14.36 4.31 1.49
C ILE A 110 -14.78 5.33 0.42
N ALA A 111 -15.97 5.90 0.56
CA ALA A 111 -16.50 6.88 -0.38
C ALA A 111 -15.65 8.17 -0.41
N PRO A 112 -15.71 8.97 -1.50
CA PRO A 112 -15.13 10.30 -1.53
C PRO A 112 -15.57 11.16 -0.35
N GLY A 113 -14.63 11.82 0.34
CA GLY A 113 -14.85 12.63 1.54
C GLY A 113 -14.94 11.82 2.85
N ALA A 114 -15.05 10.51 2.80
CA ALA A 114 -15.12 9.65 3.99
C ALA A 114 -13.72 9.26 4.51
N SER A 115 -13.71 8.67 5.70
CA SER A 115 -12.50 8.12 6.31
C SER A 115 -12.76 6.73 6.88
N TYR A 116 -11.70 5.92 6.95
CA TYR A 116 -11.71 4.62 7.61
C TYR A 116 -10.45 4.46 8.47
N THR A 117 -10.54 3.75 9.59
CA THR A 117 -9.40 3.49 10.46
C THR A 117 -9.09 2.00 10.48
N TYR A 118 -7.92 1.66 9.96
CA TYR A 118 -7.33 0.33 10.06
C TYR A 118 -6.59 0.20 11.37
N ARG A 119 -6.76 -0.93 12.07
CA ARG A 119 -6.11 -1.18 13.36
C ARG A 119 -5.79 -2.66 13.52
N PHE A 120 -4.51 -3.00 13.66
CA PHE A 120 -4.06 -4.38 13.88
C PHE A 120 -2.66 -4.44 14.49
N VAL A 121 -2.32 -5.58 15.07
CA VAL A 121 -0.96 -5.91 15.52
C VAL A 121 -0.33 -6.82 14.48
N PRO A 122 0.71 -6.37 13.74
CA PRO A 122 1.43 -7.22 12.80
C PRO A 122 2.04 -8.43 13.50
N LYS A 123 1.92 -9.61 12.89
CA LYS A 123 2.42 -10.88 13.45
C LYS A 123 3.83 -11.22 12.99
N ASP A 124 4.31 -10.59 11.91
CA ASP A 124 5.59 -10.87 11.30
C ASP A 124 6.39 -9.59 11.13
N ALA A 125 7.68 -9.63 11.45
CA ALA A 125 8.62 -8.60 11.09
C ALA A 125 8.98 -8.72 9.61
N GLY A 126 9.16 -7.57 8.92
CA GLY A 126 9.49 -7.61 7.50
C GLY A 126 9.32 -6.29 6.78
N THR A 127 9.39 -6.39 5.46
CA THR A 127 9.10 -5.31 4.53
C THR A 127 7.85 -5.68 3.74
N PHE A 128 6.85 -4.83 3.81
CA PHE A 128 5.54 -4.99 3.21
C PHE A 128 5.18 -3.71 2.48
N TRP A 129 4.10 -3.73 1.73
CA TRP A 129 3.59 -2.53 1.09
C TRP A 129 2.06 -2.46 1.22
N PHE A 130 1.49 -1.31 0.94
CA PHE A 130 0.05 -1.12 1.00
C PHE A 130 -0.44 -0.33 -0.21
N HIS A 131 -1.64 -0.67 -0.67
CA HIS A 131 -2.23 -0.11 -1.88
C HIS A 131 -3.75 -0.27 -1.88
N PRO A 132 -4.49 0.43 -2.77
CA PRO A 132 -5.92 0.23 -2.92
C PRO A 132 -6.26 -1.14 -3.51
N HIS A 133 -7.40 -1.67 -3.10
CA HIS A 133 -8.00 -2.86 -3.73
C HIS A 133 -9.28 -2.52 -4.51
N VAL A 134 -9.61 -1.23 -4.70
CA VAL A 134 -10.65 -0.72 -5.60
C VAL A 134 -9.98 -0.34 -6.91
N ARG A 135 -10.36 -0.98 -8.02
CA ARG A 135 -9.77 -0.71 -9.36
C ARG A 135 -8.24 -0.67 -9.29
N GLY A 136 -7.65 -1.70 -8.71
CA GLY A 136 -6.23 -1.75 -8.37
C GLY A 136 -5.30 -1.33 -9.51
N ALA A 137 -5.52 -1.87 -10.71
CA ALA A 137 -4.73 -1.52 -11.90
C ALA A 137 -4.75 -0.01 -12.23
N GLU A 138 -5.82 0.72 -11.93
CA GLU A 138 -5.85 2.18 -12.11
C GLU A 138 -5.23 2.89 -10.91
N GLN A 139 -5.67 2.56 -9.70
CA GLN A 139 -5.31 3.34 -8.52
C GLN A 139 -3.82 3.20 -8.16
N ILE A 140 -3.24 2.01 -8.33
CA ILE A 140 -1.81 1.77 -8.13
C ILE A 140 -1.01 2.54 -9.19
N GLU A 141 -1.36 2.39 -10.47
CA GLU A 141 -0.68 3.06 -11.58
C GLU A 141 -0.76 4.59 -11.54
N ARG A 142 -1.74 5.12 -10.83
CA ARG A 142 -1.80 6.56 -10.55
C ARG A 142 -0.88 7.01 -9.42
N GLY A 143 -0.26 6.07 -8.68
CA GLY A 143 0.72 6.35 -7.62
C GLY A 143 0.24 6.04 -6.20
N LEU A 144 -0.92 5.38 -6.01
CA LEU A 144 -1.44 5.05 -4.68
C LEU A 144 -0.80 3.77 -4.12
N TYR A 145 0.40 3.86 -3.66
CA TYR A 145 1.10 2.80 -2.93
C TYR A 145 2.06 3.40 -1.89
N GLY A 146 2.35 2.64 -0.86
CA GLY A 146 3.30 3.01 0.19
C GLY A 146 3.91 1.78 0.84
N VAL A 147 4.88 1.98 1.71
CA VAL A 147 5.65 0.91 2.34
C VAL A 147 5.28 0.77 3.80
N LEU A 148 5.10 -0.46 4.27
CA LEU A 148 4.99 -0.79 5.67
C LEU A 148 6.22 -1.59 6.10
N ILE A 149 6.93 -1.09 7.11
CA ILE A 149 8.03 -1.79 7.75
C ILE A 149 7.59 -2.22 9.14
N VAL A 150 7.66 -3.50 9.39
CA VAL A 150 7.52 -4.06 10.74
C VAL A 150 8.92 -4.41 11.22
N ASP A 151 9.43 -3.60 12.14
CA ASP A 151 10.76 -3.81 12.73
C ASP A 151 10.75 -4.99 13.69
N ASP A 152 11.85 -5.72 13.75
CA ASP A 152 12.08 -6.77 14.72
C ASP A 152 11.99 -6.21 16.16
N ARG A 153 11.74 -7.09 17.14
CA ARG A 153 11.73 -6.70 18.56
C ARG A 153 13.09 -6.16 19.01
N GLU A 154 14.15 -6.82 18.54
CA GLU A 154 15.52 -6.44 18.83
C GLU A 154 16.17 -5.76 17.60
N PRO A 155 16.96 -4.71 17.81
CA PRO A 155 17.70 -4.09 16.72
C PRO A 155 18.64 -5.05 16.03
N LEU A 156 18.63 -5.08 14.71
CA LEU A 156 19.56 -5.88 13.92
C LEU A 156 20.84 -5.10 13.63
N PRO A 157 22.00 -5.79 13.49
CA PRO A 157 23.31 -5.16 13.47
C PRO A 157 23.69 -4.63 12.07
N TYR A 158 22.95 -3.67 11.55
CA TYR A 158 23.32 -2.89 10.37
C TYR A 158 23.34 -1.40 10.69
N SER A 159 24.20 -0.67 10.02
CA SER A 159 24.40 0.76 10.22
C SER A 159 23.38 1.63 9.50
N ARG A 160 22.79 1.09 8.41
CA ARG A 160 21.74 1.75 7.64
C ARG A 160 20.65 0.76 7.21
N ASP A 161 19.44 1.28 7.10
CA ASP A 161 18.25 0.57 6.64
C ASP A 161 17.60 1.43 5.53
N GLU A 162 17.82 1.04 4.28
CA GLU A 162 17.43 1.77 3.08
C GLU A 162 16.22 1.11 2.41
N VAL A 163 15.29 1.93 1.95
CA VAL A 163 14.11 1.45 1.21
C VAL A 163 14.18 1.96 -0.22
N TRP A 164 14.14 1.04 -1.17
CA TRP A 164 14.01 1.32 -2.59
C TRP A 164 12.68 0.81 -3.10
N VAL A 165 11.84 1.72 -3.54
CA VAL A 165 10.59 1.42 -4.23
C VAL A 165 10.86 1.52 -5.72
N LEU A 166 10.79 0.39 -6.39
CA LEU A 166 11.02 0.25 -7.83
C LEU A 166 9.67 0.33 -8.53
N ASP A 167 9.53 1.24 -9.45
CA ASP A 167 8.27 1.45 -10.15
C ASP A 167 8.51 1.77 -11.62
N ASP A 168 7.50 1.51 -12.47
CA ASP A 168 7.54 1.87 -13.87
C ASP A 168 6.31 2.68 -14.28
N TRP A 169 6.49 3.66 -15.14
CA TRP A 169 5.45 4.57 -15.56
C TRP A 169 5.16 4.44 -17.06
N ARG A 170 3.93 4.11 -17.40
CA ARG A 170 3.45 4.23 -18.78
C ARG A 170 2.92 5.63 -19.00
N LEU A 171 3.67 6.42 -19.79
CA LEU A 171 3.34 7.81 -20.10
C LEU A 171 2.75 7.92 -21.50
N GLY A 172 1.74 8.77 -21.65
CA GLY A 172 1.15 9.14 -22.92
C GLY A 172 2.02 10.15 -23.70
N PRO A 173 1.58 10.53 -24.92
CA PRO A 173 2.30 11.51 -25.75
C PRO A 173 2.40 12.90 -25.10
N ASP A 174 1.52 13.23 -24.17
CA ASP A 174 1.52 14.46 -23.38
C ASP A 174 2.46 14.41 -22.17
N GLY A 175 3.14 13.29 -21.96
CA GLY A 175 4.02 13.05 -20.84
C GLY A 175 3.30 12.80 -19.50
N GLN A 176 1.99 12.64 -19.51
CA GLN A 176 1.19 12.27 -18.33
C GLN A 176 0.96 10.77 -18.26
N VAL A 177 0.49 10.28 -17.13
CA VAL A 177 0.14 8.85 -16.96
C VAL A 177 -0.89 8.46 -18.00
N ASP A 178 -0.58 7.42 -18.80
CA ASP A 178 -1.49 6.91 -19.82
C ASP A 178 -2.78 6.38 -19.16
N PRO A 179 -3.96 6.92 -19.49
CA PRO A 179 -5.22 6.54 -18.84
C PRO A 179 -5.75 5.16 -19.25
N ARG A 180 -5.08 4.46 -20.14
CA ARG A 180 -5.42 3.09 -20.53
C ARG A 180 -4.82 2.10 -19.53
N PHE A 181 -5.46 1.94 -18.37
CA PHE A 181 -4.95 1.13 -17.25
C PHE A 181 -5.10 -0.38 -17.46
N VAL A 182 -6.01 -0.81 -18.32
CA VAL A 182 -6.21 -2.22 -18.68
C VAL A 182 -6.47 -2.30 -20.17
N THR A 183 -5.54 -2.85 -20.93
CA THR A 183 -5.71 -3.12 -22.37
C THR A 183 -5.77 -4.62 -22.62
N ARG A 184 -6.23 -5.02 -23.83
CA ARG A 184 -6.18 -6.43 -24.25
C ARG A 184 -4.74 -6.95 -24.27
N HIS A 185 -3.79 -6.09 -24.61
CA HIS A 185 -2.38 -6.43 -24.61
C HIS A 185 -1.89 -6.74 -23.20
N ASP A 186 -2.17 -5.85 -22.24
CA ASP A 186 -1.77 -6.04 -20.85
C ASP A 186 -2.35 -7.34 -20.26
N LEU A 187 -3.60 -7.70 -20.62
CA LEU A 187 -4.23 -8.95 -20.18
C LEU A 187 -3.70 -10.21 -20.86
N ALA A 188 -3.16 -10.08 -22.07
CA ALA A 188 -2.67 -11.22 -22.87
C ALA A 188 -1.17 -11.49 -22.69
N HIS A 189 -0.46 -10.57 -22.05
CA HIS A 189 0.99 -10.63 -21.83
C HIS A 189 1.31 -10.42 -20.34
N ASP A 190 2.50 -9.91 -20.04
CA ASP A 190 3.09 -9.86 -18.69
C ASP A 190 2.60 -8.69 -17.83
N GLY A 191 1.46 -8.10 -18.15
CA GLY A 191 0.90 -6.98 -17.41
C GLY A 191 1.09 -5.61 -18.10
N ARG A 192 0.96 -4.54 -17.34
CA ARG A 192 1.05 -3.17 -17.84
C ARG A 192 2.46 -2.63 -17.64
N TRP A 193 3.29 -2.70 -18.67
CA TRP A 193 4.64 -2.16 -18.65
C TRP A 193 4.70 -0.67 -18.96
N GLY A 194 5.49 0.06 -18.20
CA GLY A 194 5.86 1.46 -18.44
C GLY A 194 7.25 1.60 -19.08
N GLN A 195 7.48 2.72 -19.74
CA GLN A 195 8.77 3.02 -20.38
C GLN A 195 9.72 3.84 -19.48
N ALA A 196 9.23 4.38 -18.38
CA ALA A 196 10.04 5.17 -17.45
C ALA A 196 10.15 4.45 -16.12
N ILE A 197 11.34 3.95 -15.81
CA ILE A 197 11.62 3.23 -14.56
C ILE A 197 12.13 4.21 -13.52
N THR A 198 11.62 4.10 -12.30
CA THR A 198 12.02 4.96 -11.18
C THR A 198 12.41 4.16 -9.94
N VAL A 199 13.27 4.75 -9.13
CA VAL A 199 13.60 4.28 -7.77
C VAL A 199 13.27 5.40 -6.80
N ASN A 200 12.28 5.18 -5.93
CA ASN A 200 11.74 6.21 -5.02
C ASN A 200 11.26 7.50 -5.73
N GLY A 201 10.75 7.38 -6.98
CA GLY A 201 10.32 8.50 -7.80
C GLY A 201 11.40 9.13 -8.67
N ASP A 202 12.68 8.81 -8.50
CA ASP A 202 13.80 9.32 -9.29
C ASP A 202 14.19 8.35 -10.41
N ALA A 203 14.70 8.87 -11.54
CA ALA A 203 15.14 8.03 -12.69
C ALA A 203 16.34 7.13 -12.37
N ALA A 204 17.18 7.56 -11.45
CA ALA A 204 18.32 6.79 -10.96
C ALA A 204 18.57 7.14 -9.50
N LYS A 205 19.00 6.15 -8.74
CA LYS A 205 19.41 6.35 -7.35
C LYS A 205 20.77 5.74 -7.12
N GLU A 206 21.68 6.58 -6.68
CA GLU A 206 23.01 6.15 -6.25
C GLU A 206 23.02 5.99 -4.72
N MET A 207 23.71 4.98 -4.25
CA MET A 207 23.95 4.77 -2.83
C MET A 207 25.47 4.78 -2.59
N VAL A 208 25.93 5.80 -1.89
CA VAL A 208 27.32 5.87 -1.43
C VAL A 208 27.49 4.93 -0.25
N VAL A 209 28.43 4.02 -0.34
CA VAL A 209 28.75 3.02 0.68
C VAL A 209 30.21 3.13 1.11
N ARG A 210 30.52 2.76 2.35
CA ARG A 210 31.88 2.70 2.88
C ARG A 210 32.34 1.25 3.03
N PRO A 211 33.61 0.94 2.83
CA PRO A 211 34.13 -0.39 3.09
C PRO A 211 33.82 -0.85 4.51
N GLY A 212 33.28 -2.08 4.64
CA GLY A 212 32.87 -2.66 5.92
C GLY A 212 31.51 -2.19 6.46
N GLU A 213 30.83 -1.26 5.79
CA GLU A 213 29.47 -0.85 6.15
C GLU A 213 28.47 -2.00 5.94
N ARG A 214 27.59 -2.23 6.92
CA ARG A 214 26.49 -3.18 6.81
C ARG A 214 25.21 -2.41 6.52
N ILE A 215 24.61 -2.66 5.36
CA ILE A 215 23.38 -1.98 4.93
C ILE A 215 22.30 -3.03 4.72
N ARG A 216 21.13 -2.80 5.29
CA ARG A 216 19.90 -3.50 4.88
C ARG A 216 19.31 -2.72 3.72
N LEU A 217 19.18 -3.33 2.57
CA LEU A 217 18.43 -2.80 1.44
C LEU A 217 17.08 -3.52 1.36
N ARG A 218 16.00 -2.77 1.45
CA ARG A 218 14.62 -3.23 1.30
C ARG A 218 14.14 -2.86 -0.09
N LEU A 219 13.71 -3.86 -0.85
CA LEU A 219 13.20 -3.65 -2.20
C LEU A 219 11.70 -3.88 -2.21
N VAL A 220 10.95 -2.94 -2.76
CA VAL A 220 9.50 -3.02 -2.97
C VAL A 220 9.24 -2.72 -4.43
N ASN A 221 8.51 -3.60 -5.12
CA ASN A 221 8.10 -3.41 -6.50
C ASN A 221 6.55 -3.34 -6.56
N PRO A 222 5.94 -2.16 -6.67
CA PRO A 222 4.50 -1.99 -6.82
C PRO A 222 4.03 -1.95 -8.27
N SER A 223 4.92 -2.10 -9.26
CA SER A 223 4.54 -2.04 -10.67
C SER A 223 3.56 -3.17 -11.06
N ASN A 224 2.81 -2.97 -12.13
CA ASN A 224 1.83 -3.92 -12.66
C ASN A 224 2.39 -4.76 -13.84
N GLY A 225 3.67 -4.67 -14.10
CA GLY A 225 4.40 -5.45 -15.11
C GLY A 225 5.22 -6.60 -14.55
#